data_5d4b17b5bdf37c3026ae6ad34d41f994
#
_entry.id   5d4b17b5bdf37c3026ae6ad34d41f994
#
_cell.length_a   1.000
_cell.length_b   1.000
_cell.length_c   1.000
_cell.angle_alpha   90.00
_cell.angle_beta   90.00
_cell.angle_gamma   90.00
#
_symmetry.space_group_name_H-M   'P 1'
#
loop_
_entity.id
_entity.type
_entity.pdbx_description
1 polymer ?
#
loop_
_entity_poly.entity_id
_entity_poly.type
_entity_poly.pdbx_seq_one_letter_code
_entity_poly.pdbx_strand_id
1 'polypeptide(L)'
;MVKGGIIIKKWLIICFISIALGYTIIQNFLLKDKEEQKSQTENITIGTELGNVAPNFLLQTVDGKEVHLTDYKGKKILLNFWASWCGPCKIEMPDMEKFYIDMKGKGIEVIAINATASEKSPDHVKQFLQENKYTFPVLFDIQGQANATYQIMSIPTSFILDEKGIIHFKHVGPMTYENMVKYMDSL
;
A
#
# COMPACT_ATOMS: atom_id res chain seq x y z
N MET A 1 8.15 -37.13 -71.36
CA MET A 1 8.66 -37.08 -69.99
C MET A 1 8.62 -35.62 -69.43
N VAL A 2 7.50 -35.02 -69.17
CA VAL A 2 7.41 -33.63 -68.55
C VAL A 2 6.22 -33.45 -67.62
N LYS A 3 5.90 -34.43 -66.77
CA LYS A 3 4.82 -34.24 -65.78
C LYS A 3 5.27 -34.14 -64.30
N GLY A 4 6.57 -34.42 -64.02
CA GLY A 4 7.08 -34.41 -62.64
C GLY A 4 7.41 -33.01 -62.05
N GLY A 5 7.81 -32.04 -62.89
CA GLY A 5 8.26 -30.72 -62.46
C GLY A 5 7.16 -29.80 -61.95
N ILE A 6 5.93 -29.97 -62.39
CA ILE A 6 4.77 -29.11 -62.03
C ILE A 6 4.24 -29.51 -60.64
N ILE A 7 4.32 -30.77 -60.29
CA ILE A 7 3.84 -31.31 -58.97
C ILE A 7 4.80 -30.84 -57.88
N ILE A 8 6.10 -30.93 -58.09
CA ILE A 8 7.11 -30.48 -57.12
C ILE A 8 7.00 -28.97 -56.86
N LYS A 9 6.78 -28.13 -57.90
CA LYS A 9 6.59 -26.68 -57.73
C LYS A 9 5.34 -26.36 -56.91
N LYS A 10 4.22 -27.09 -57.10
CA LYS A 10 3.00 -26.88 -56.31
C LYS A 10 3.21 -27.22 -54.85
N TRP A 11 3.91 -28.28 -54.51
CA TRP A 11 4.23 -28.68 -53.15
C TRP A 11 5.15 -27.67 -52.46
N LEU A 12 6.15 -27.15 -53.15
CA LEU A 12 7.04 -26.10 -52.62
C LEU A 12 6.26 -24.81 -52.30
N ILE A 13 5.31 -24.42 -53.14
CA ILE A 13 4.47 -23.23 -52.88
C ILE A 13 3.57 -23.45 -51.65
N ILE A 14 2.97 -24.63 -51.49
CA ILE A 14 2.14 -24.97 -50.33
C ILE A 14 2.96 -24.93 -49.03
N CYS A 15 4.18 -25.51 -49.05
CA CYS A 15 5.09 -25.44 -47.91
C CYS A 15 5.50 -24.00 -47.55
N PHE A 16 5.77 -23.15 -48.52
CA PHE A 16 6.08 -21.74 -48.29
C PHE A 16 4.90 -20.98 -47.69
N ILE A 17 3.68 -21.22 -48.19
CA ILE A 17 2.47 -20.59 -47.66
C ILE A 17 2.18 -21.04 -46.21
N SER A 18 2.35 -22.32 -45.91
CA SER A 18 2.15 -22.85 -44.57
C SER A 18 3.19 -22.33 -43.56
N ILE A 19 4.45 -22.18 -43.97
CA ILE A 19 5.48 -21.56 -43.13
C ILE A 19 5.19 -20.08 -42.88
N ALA A 20 4.79 -19.33 -43.92
CA ALA A 20 4.43 -17.92 -43.79
C ALA A 20 3.22 -17.71 -42.86
N LEU A 21 2.18 -18.55 -42.99
CA LEU A 21 1.02 -18.54 -42.11
C LEU A 21 1.39 -18.90 -40.65
N GLY A 22 2.22 -19.91 -40.46
CA GLY A 22 2.74 -20.27 -39.12
C GLY A 22 3.53 -19.13 -38.50
N TYR A 23 4.38 -18.48 -39.28
CA TYR A 23 5.17 -17.33 -38.82
C TYR A 23 4.27 -16.14 -38.40
N THR A 24 3.25 -15.81 -39.19
CA THR A 24 2.31 -14.73 -38.84
C THR A 24 1.46 -15.04 -37.59
N ILE A 25 1.05 -16.28 -37.41
CA ILE A 25 0.33 -16.70 -36.18
C ILE A 25 1.23 -16.56 -34.96
N ILE A 26 2.48 -17.03 -35.05
CA ILE A 26 3.47 -16.91 -33.94
C ILE A 26 3.74 -15.44 -33.62
N GLN A 27 3.96 -14.60 -34.64
CA GLN A 27 4.19 -13.15 -34.43
C GLN A 27 3.00 -12.48 -33.79
N ASN A 28 1.77 -12.76 -34.23
CA ASN A 28 0.56 -12.20 -33.64
C ASN A 28 0.36 -12.68 -32.19
N PHE A 29 0.69 -13.93 -31.89
CA PHE A 29 0.63 -14.46 -30.53
C PHE A 29 1.66 -13.78 -29.61
N LEU A 30 2.92 -13.65 -30.06
CA LEU A 30 3.98 -12.98 -29.30
C LEU A 30 3.74 -11.46 -29.14
N LEU A 31 3.10 -10.82 -30.11
CA LEU A 31 2.72 -9.41 -30.02
C LEU A 31 1.57 -9.21 -29.04
N LYS A 32 0.58 -10.12 -29.04
CA LYS A 32 -0.54 -10.09 -28.13
C LYS A 32 -0.11 -10.28 -26.69
N ASP A 33 0.81 -11.24 -26.43
CA ASP A 33 1.40 -11.41 -25.09
C ASP A 33 2.18 -10.17 -24.62
N LYS A 34 2.85 -9.45 -25.55
CA LYS A 34 3.54 -8.20 -25.23
C LYS A 34 2.58 -7.03 -24.99
N GLU A 35 1.44 -6.98 -25.67
CA GLU A 35 0.41 -5.96 -25.45
C GLU A 35 -0.35 -6.22 -24.15
N GLU A 36 -0.65 -7.47 -23.81
CA GLU A 36 -1.25 -7.84 -22.53
C GLU A 36 -0.29 -7.56 -21.35
N GLN A 37 1.01 -7.82 -21.49
CA GLN A 37 2.02 -7.44 -20.49
C GLN A 37 2.19 -5.92 -20.36
N LYS A 38 2.01 -5.16 -21.42
CA LYS A 38 2.11 -3.69 -21.41
C LYS A 38 0.84 -3.02 -20.87
N SER A 39 -0.31 -3.68 -20.96
CA SER A 39 -1.60 -3.24 -20.38
C SER A 39 -1.67 -3.44 -18.87
N GLN A 40 -0.78 -4.26 -18.30
CA GLN A 40 -0.57 -4.43 -16.84
C GLN A 40 0.47 -3.46 -16.27
N THR A 41 0.79 -2.37 -16.94
CA THR A 41 1.31 -1.21 -16.23
C THR A 41 0.14 -0.70 -15.41
N GLU A 42 -0.01 -1.23 -14.20
CA GLU A 42 -0.95 -0.73 -13.19
C GLU A 42 -0.85 0.79 -13.24
N ASN A 43 -1.93 1.47 -13.58
CA ASN A 43 -2.05 2.91 -13.41
C ASN A 43 -1.96 3.14 -11.90
N ILE A 44 -0.71 3.29 -11.41
CA ILE A 44 -0.43 3.57 -10.00
C ILE A 44 -1.06 4.93 -9.71
N THR A 45 -2.26 4.90 -9.14
CA THR A 45 -2.95 6.10 -8.67
C THR A 45 -2.53 6.35 -7.24
N ILE A 46 -2.02 7.54 -6.96
CA ILE A 46 -1.74 7.99 -5.59
C ILE A 46 -3.04 8.58 -5.03
N GLY A 47 -3.48 8.12 -3.88
CA GLY A 47 -4.71 8.59 -3.27
C GLY A 47 -5.07 7.84 -1.99
N THR A 48 -6.25 8.13 -1.43
CA THR A 48 -6.70 7.59 -0.13
C THR A 48 -7.80 6.55 -0.24
N GLU A 49 -8.12 6.13 -1.48
CA GLU A 49 -9.10 5.09 -1.75
C GLU A 49 -8.44 3.71 -1.80
N LEU A 50 -9.24 2.66 -1.67
CA LEU A 50 -8.76 1.28 -1.76
C LEU A 50 -8.13 1.01 -3.12
N GLY A 51 -7.01 0.31 -3.15
CA GLY A 51 -6.24 0.01 -4.36
C GLY A 51 -5.27 1.11 -4.79
N ASN A 52 -5.33 2.32 -4.20
CA ASN A 52 -4.38 3.37 -4.48
C ASN A 52 -3.10 3.18 -3.65
N VAL A 53 -1.99 3.70 -4.16
CA VAL A 53 -0.78 3.90 -3.36
C VAL A 53 -1.03 5.06 -2.40
N ALA A 54 -0.81 4.82 -1.11
CA ALA A 54 -0.97 5.81 -0.07
C ALA A 54 -0.09 7.05 -0.32
N PRO A 55 -0.62 8.28 -0.18
CA PRO A 55 0.15 9.50 -0.34
C PRO A 55 1.34 9.53 0.61
N ASN A 56 2.52 9.92 0.10
CA ASN A 56 3.69 10.11 0.93
C ASN A 56 3.51 11.35 1.83
N PHE A 57 4.15 11.33 2.98
CA PHE A 57 4.26 12.46 3.89
C PHE A 57 5.71 12.65 4.35
N LEU A 58 6.01 13.83 4.88
CA LEU A 58 7.21 14.11 5.68
C LEU A 58 6.75 14.66 7.02
N LEU A 59 6.94 13.88 8.07
CA LEU A 59 6.55 14.22 9.45
C LEU A 59 7.72 14.02 10.41
N GLN A 60 7.59 14.52 11.63
CA GLN A 60 8.60 14.36 12.67
C GLN A 60 8.16 13.35 13.73
N THR A 61 9.09 12.53 14.17
CA THR A 61 8.93 11.66 15.34
C THR A 61 8.90 12.46 16.63
N VAL A 62 8.56 11.80 17.75
CA VAL A 62 8.57 12.40 19.10
C VAL A 62 9.92 13.00 19.50
N ASP A 63 11.03 12.44 19.00
CA ASP A 63 12.40 12.90 19.19
C ASP A 63 12.92 13.87 18.11
N GLY A 64 12.03 14.27 17.18
CA GLY A 64 12.32 15.31 16.18
C GLY A 64 13.00 14.80 14.90
N LYS A 65 13.12 13.48 14.71
CA LYS A 65 13.67 12.91 13.48
C LYS A 65 12.60 13.01 12.36
N GLU A 66 13.01 13.43 11.18
CA GLU A 66 12.16 13.43 9.98
C GLU A 66 11.97 12.03 9.42
N VAL A 67 10.75 11.71 9.02
CA VAL A 67 10.33 10.40 8.52
C VAL A 67 9.36 10.57 7.36
N HIS A 68 9.60 9.83 6.27
CA HIS A 68 8.69 9.66 5.15
C HIS A 68 7.93 8.34 5.25
N LEU A 69 6.71 8.28 4.70
CA LEU A 69 6.02 6.98 4.55
C LEU A 69 6.85 6.00 3.70
N THR A 70 7.55 6.53 2.70
CA THR A 70 8.41 5.73 1.81
C THR A 70 9.60 5.07 2.50
N ASP A 71 9.99 5.48 3.71
CA ASP A 71 11.05 4.86 4.50
C ASP A 71 10.65 3.45 5.01
N TYR A 72 9.36 3.15 4.98
CA TYR A 72 8.79 1.86 5.40
C TYR A 72 8.47 0.91 4.25
N LYS A 73 8.92 1.22 3.00
CA LYS A 73 8.73 0.32 1.86
C LYS A 73 9.23 -1.10 2.17
N GLY A 74 8.48 -2.10 1.70
CA GLY A 74 8.77 -3.51 1.95
C GLY A 74 8.20 -4.03 3.27
N LYS A 75 7.44 -3.20 4.01
CA LYS A 75 6.70 -3.60 5.21
C LYS A 75 5.21 -3.41 5.01
N LYS A 76 4.40 -4.28 5.61
CA LYS A 76 2.97 -4.03 5.80
C LYS A 76 2.80 -2.99 6.89
N ILE A 77 1.85 -2.06 6.73
CA ILE A 77 1.71 -0.91 7.63
C ILE A 77 0.28 -0.81 8.16
N LEU A 78 0.15 -0.68 9.48
CA LEU A 78 -1.02 -0.11 10.15
C LEU A 78 -0.74 1.39 10.33
N LEU A 79 -1.36 2.23 9.48
CA LEU A 79 -1.27 3.68 9.54
C LEU A 79 -2.51 4.23 10.23
N ASN A 80 -2.38 4.77 11.44
CA ASN A 80 -3.48 5.23 12.28
C ASN A 80 -3.41 6.74 12.50
N PHE A 81 -4.57 7.43 12.42
CA PHE A 81 -4.72 8.86 12.71
C PHE A 81 -5.49 9.02 14.02
N TRP A 82 -4.91 9.77 14.97
CA TRP A 82 -5.43 9.88 16.34
C TRP A 82 -5.12 11.21 17.02
N ALA A 83 -5.71 11.45 18.19
CA ALA A 83 -5.36 12.56 19.07
C ALA A 83 -5.47 12.17 20.54
N SER A 84 -4.69 12.85 21.42
CA SER A 84 -4.68 12.55 22.86
C SER A 84 -5.99 12.90 23.58
N TRP A 85 -6.77 13.80 23.04
CA TRP A 85 -8.08 14.20 23.55
C TRP A 85 -9.24 13.33 23.03
N CYS A 86 -9.01 12.47 22.04
CA CYS A 86 -10.02 11.65 21.38
C CYS A 86 -10.36 10.42 22.25
N GLY A 87 -11.57 10.34 22.76
CA GLY A 87 -12.03 9.22 23.59
C GLY A 87 -11.96 7.86 22.90
N PRO A 88 -12.56 7.69 21.69
CA PRO A 88 -12.46 6.43 20.94
C PRO A 88 -11.03 6.02 20.60
N CYS A 89 -10.11 6.99 20.31
CA CYS A 89 -8.71 6.69 20.07
C CYS A 89 -8.04 6.05 21.29
N LYS A 90 -8.33 6.56 22.49
CA LYS A 90 -7.81 6.01 23.75
C LYS A 90 -8.27 4.58 24.00
N ILE A 91 -9.45 4.20 23.50
CA ILE A 91 -10.00 2.84 23.66
C ILE A 91 -9.20 1.84 22.83
N GLU A 92 -8.77 2.20 21.61
CA GLU A 92 -8.02 1.28 20.72
C GLU A 92 -6.52 1.20 21.05
N MET A 93 -5.92 2.24 21.65
CA MET A 93 -4.47 2.33 21.82
C MET A 93 -3.85 1.17 22.62
N PRO A 94 -4.46 0.59 23.67
CA PRO A 94 -3.94 -0.60 24.31
C PRO A 94 -3.84 -1.83 23.39
N ASP A 95 -4.86 -2.03 22.53
CA ASP A 95 -4.88 -3.10 21.53
C ASP A 95 -3.84 -2.84 20.44
N MET A 96 -3.66 -1.58 20.04
CA MET A 96 -2.64 -1.18 19.06
C MET A 96 -1.22 -1.38 19.62
N GLU A 97 -0.99 -1.08 20.91
CA GLU A 97 0.30 -1.35 21.57
C GLU A 97 0.61 -2.86 21.61
N LYS A 98 -0.38 -3.66 22.01
CA LYS A 98 -0.24 -5.12 21.99
C LYS A 98 0.07 -5.62 20.58
N PHE A 99 -0.65 -5.14 19.57
CA PHE A 99 -0.43 -5.50 18.18
C PHE A 99 0.99 -5.11 17.72
N TYR A 100 1.45 -3.90 18.05
CA TYR A 100 2.79 -3.45 17.73
C TYR A 100 3.87 -4.35 18.33
N ILE A 101 3.75 -4.68 19.62
CA ILE A 101 4.72 -5.55 20.33
C ILE A 101 4.75 -6.95 19.69
N ASP A 102 3.58 -7.54 19.42
CA ASP A 102 3.45 -8.89 18.86
C ASP A 102 3.95 -8.99 17.39
N MET A 103 3.84 -7.90 16.63
CA MET A 103 4.19 -7.85 15.20
C MET A 103 5.57 -7.26 14.91
N LYS A 104 6.20 -6.65 15.90
CA LYS A 104 7.54 -6.06 15.77
C LYS A 104 8.55 -7.09 15.25
N GLY A 105 9.28 -6.72 14.19
CA GLY A 105 10.29 -7.59 13.56
C GLY A 105 9.74 -8.65 12.60
N LYS A 106 8.41 -8.70 12.37
CA LYS A 106 7.76 -9.63 11.44
C LYS A 106 7.42 -9.01 10.07
N GLY A 107 8.07 -7.91 9.69
CA GLY A 107 7.78 -7.21 8.45
C GLY A 107 6.51 -6.34 8.50
N ILE A 108 5.95 -6.14 9.69
CA ILE A 108 4.77 -5.31 9.95
C ILE A 108 5.20 -4.11 10.80
N GLU A 109 4.66 -2.93 10.48
CA GLU A 109 4.93 -1.70 11.21
C GLU A 109 3.62 -1.02 11.62
N VAL A 110 3.61 -0.37 12.78
CA VAL A 110 2.56 0.54 13.23
C VAL A 110 3.09 1.96 13.13
N ILE A 111 2.35 2.85 12.47
CA ILE A 111 2.67 4.27 12.36
C ILE A 111 1.45 5.06 12.83
N ALA A 112 1.55 5.69 13.99
CA ALA A 112 0.47 6.47 14.56
C ALA A 112 0.72 7.96 14.29
N ILE A 113 -0.07 8.58 13.40
CA ILE A 113 -0.01 10.01 13.10
C ILE A 113 -0.91 10.74 14.08
N ASN A 114 -0.29 11.53 14.95
CA ASN A 114 -1.02 12.40 15.87
C ASN A 114 -1.46 13.70 15.17
N ALA A 115 -2.74 14.05 15.28
CA ALA A 115 -3.30 15.31 14.78
C ALA A 115 -2.82 16.51 15.63
N THR A 116 -1.49 16.73 15.64
CA THR A 116 -0.81 17.65 16.56
C THR A 116 -1.28 19.10 16.41
N ALA A 117 -1.72 19.49 15.20
CA ALA A 117 -2.34 20.80 14.96
C ALA A 117 -3.58 21.05 15.85
N SER A 118 -4.24 20.00 16.34
CA SER A 118 -5.42 20.06 17.20
C SER A 118 -5.14 19.78 18.68
N GLU A 119 -3.89 19.51 19.02
CA GLU A 119 -3.46 19.25 20.41
C GLU A 119 -3.16 20.54 21.18
N LYS A 120 -3.09 20.46 22.48
CA LYS A 120 -2.65 21.60 23.31
C LYS A 120 -1.20 22.00 23.01
N SER A 121 -0.33 21.00 22.87
CA SER A 121 1.07 21.14 22.47
C SER A 121 1.66 19.75 22.14
N PRO A 122 2.77 19.68 21.39
CA PRO A 122 3.52 18.42 21.20
C PRO A 122 3.95 17.78 22.54
N ASP A 123 4.33 18.60 23.53
CA ASP A 123 4.75 18.07 24.84
C ASP A 123 3.61 17.41 25.62
N HIS A 124 2.38 17.89 25.45
CA HIS A 124 1.20 17.22 26.03
C HIS A 124 1.03 15.81 25.43
N VAL A 125 1.27 15.65 24.13
CA VAL A 125 1.22 14.33 23.47
C VAL A 125 2.34 13.42 23.99
N LYS A 126 3.57 13.95 24.14
CA LYS A 126 4.70 13.19 24.72
C LYS A 126 4.39 12.70 26.13
N GLN A 127 3.87 13.59 26.97
CA GLN A 127 3.45 13.24 28.33
C GLN A 127 2.39 12.13 28.30
N PHE A 128 1.35 12.25 27.46
CA PHE A 128 0.31 11.25 27.33
C PHE A 128 0.87 9.87 26.95
N LEU A 129 1.80 9.82 25.98
CA LEU A 129 2.45 8.56 25.55
C LEU A 129 3.28 7.93 26.68
N GLN A 130 4.01 8.74 27.45
CA GLN A 130 4.83 8.28 28.57
C GLN A 130 3.99 7.73 29.73
N GLU A 131 2.92 8.45 30.10
CA GLU A 131 2.01 8.05 31.18
C GLU A 131 1.31 6.72 30.87
N ASN A 132 0.97 6.47 29.60
CA ASN A 132 0.31 5.24 29.17
C ASN A 132 1.29 4.15 28.69
N LYS A 133 2.61 4.45 28.66
CA LYS A 133 3.69 3.52 28.25
C LYS A 133 3.53 2.97 26.83
N TYR A 134 3.00 3.78 25.89
CA TYR A 134 2.92 3.41 24.50
C TYR A 134 4.29 3.52 23.83
N THR A 135 4.66 2.47 23.05
CA THR A 135 5.98 2.34 22.44
C THR A 135 5.96 2.26 20.91
N PHE A 136 4.78 2.16 20.30
CA PHE A 136 4.66 2.23 18.84
C PHE A 136 5.11 3.60 18.31
N PRO A 137 5.65 3.66 17.08
CA PRO A 137 6.08 4.89 16.43
C PRO A 137 4.95 5.92 16.32
N VAL A 138 5.21 7.13 16.82
CA VAL A 138 4.30 8.27 16.72
C VAL A 138 4.94 9.38 15.92
N LEU A 139 4.21 9.90 14.93
CA LEU A 139 4.60 11.03 14.10
C LEU A 139 3.68 12.23 14.38
N PHE A 140 4.26 13.42 14.43
CA PHE A 140 3.56 14.67 14.70
C PHE A 140 3.15 15.37 13.40
N ASP A 141 1.86 15.49 13.18
CA ASP A 141 1.30 16.30 12.09
C ASP A 141 1.03 17.74 12.59
N ILE A 142 2.13 18.49 12.82
CA ILE A 142 2.10 19.81 13.44
C ILE A 142 1.29 20.81 12.60
N GLN A 143 1.35 20.68 11.27
CA GLN A 143 0.68 21.59 10.33
C GLN A 143 -0.67 21.06 9.82
N GLY A 144 -1.05 19.83 10.20
CA GLY A 144 -2.28 19.18 9.73
C GLY A 144 -2.23 18.72 8.27
N GLN A 145 -1.03 18.67 7.66
CA GLN A 145 -0.86 18.34 6.24
C GLN A 145 -1.19 16.88 5.93
N ALA A 146 -0.77 15.93 6.79
CA ALA A 146 -1.09 14.53 6.62
C ALA A 146 -2.59 14.28 6.81
N ASN A 147 -3.20 14.87 7.83
CA ASN A 147 -4.64 14.81 8.04
C ASN A 147 -5.42 15.34 6.83
N ALA A 148 -5.01 16.47 6.25
CA ALA A 148 -5.63 17.05 5.06
C ALA A 148 -5.42 16.16 3.81
N THR A 149 -4.19 15.67 3.57
CA THR A 149 -3.86 14.82 2.42
C THR A 149 -4.63 13.49 2.46
N TYR A 150 -4.77 12.89 3.64
CA TYR A 150 -5.51 11.64 3.84
C TYR A 150 -7.01 11.85 4.01
N GLN A 151 -7.49 13.11 3.92
CA GLN A 151 -8.90 13.50 4.03
C GLN A 151 -9.54 12.93 5.31
N ILE A 152 -8.84 13.10 6.44
CA ILE A 152 -9.31 12.60 7.74
C ILE A 152 -10.46 13.46 8.25
N MET A 153 -11.68 12.93 8.17
CA MET A 153 -12.90 13.62 8.61
C MET A 153 -13.27 13.29 10.06
N SER A 154 -12.78 12.15 10.56
CA SER A 154 -12.99 11.70 11.95
C SER A 154 -11.82 10.86 12.42
N ILE A 155 -11.60 10.81 13.73
CA ILE A 155 -10.57 9.98 14.36
C ILE A 155 -11.21 9.06 15.42
N PRO A 156 -10.65 7.85 15.61
CA PRO A 156 -9.52 7.30 14.85
C PRO A 156 -9.92 6.89 13.43
N THR A 157 -8.99 7.01 12.50
CA THR A 157 -9.11 6.42 11.16
C THR A 157 -7.81 5.70 10.86
N SER A 158 -7.91 4.46 10.38
CA SER A 158 -6.76 3.63 10.07
C SER A 158 -6.77 3.15 8.62
N PHE A 159 -5.58 3.05 8.05
CA PHE A 159 -5.33 2.45 6.75
C PHE A 159 -4.41 1.25 6.92
N ILE A 160 -4.69 0.16 6.20
CA ILE A 160 -3.83 -1.02 6.14
C ILE A 160 -3.19 -1.05 4.78
N LEU A 161 -1.85 -0.99 4.76
CA LEU A 161 -1.04 -0.93 3.54
C LEU A 161 -0.24 -2.22 3.38
N ASP A 162 -0.08 -2.67 2.15
CA ASP A 162 0.86 -3.74 1.80
C ASP A 162 2.31 -3.25 1.68
N GLU A 163 3.23 -4.13 1.34
CA GLU A 163 4.67 -3.85 1.18
C GLU A 163 4.98 -2.87 0.05
N LYS A 164 4.03 -2.66 -0.89
CA LYS A 164 4.13 -1.67 -1.97
C LYS A 164 3.56 -0.31 -1.57
N GLY A 165 2.89 -0.23 -0.41
CA GLY A 165 2.18 0.94 0.08
C GLY A 165 0.78 1.09 -0.50
N ILE A 166 0.19 0.03 -1.07
CA ILE A 166 -1.18 0.02 -1.59
C ILE A 166 -2.15 -0.11 -0.42
N ILE A 167 -3.20 0.70 -0.42
CA ILE A 167 -4.26 0.69 0.59
C ILE A 167 -5.21 -0.48 0.32
N HIS A 168 -5.26 -1.46 1.23
CA HIS A 168 -6.19 -2.58 1.16
C HIS A 168 -7.43 -2.37 2.03
N PHE A 169 -7.29 -1.66 3.16
CA PHE A 169 -8.40 -1.36 4.05
C PHE A 169 -8.32 0.08 4.56
N LYS A 170 -9.50 0.69 4.73
CA LYS A 170 -9.72 1.95 5.43
C LYS A 170 -10.79 1.70 6.49
N HIS A 171 -10.45 1.92 7.74
CA HIS A 171 -11.35 1.72 8.88
C HIS A 171 -11.56 3.04 9.61
N VAL A 172 -12.81 3.40 9.86
CA VAL A 172 -13.18 4.60 10.61
C VAL A 172 -13.78 4.15 11.94
N GLY A 173 -13.26 4.66 13.03
CA GLY A 173 -13.58 4.24 14.39
C GLY A 173 -12.52 3.33 15.01
N PRO A 174 -12.67 2.99 16.31
CA PRO A 174 -11.68 2.19 17.03
C PRO A 174 -11.63 0.74 16.51
N MET A 175 -10.43 0.20 16.37
CA MET A 175 -10.20 -1.21 16.05
C MET A 175 -9.76 -2.00 17.29
N THR A 176 -10.22 -3.26 17.37
CA THR A 176 -9.67 -4.23 18.32
C THR A 176 -8.41 -4.90 17.79
N TYR A 177 -7.63 -5.51 18.68
CA TYR A 177 -6.47 -6.32 18.33
C TYR A 177 -6.80 -7.36 17.25
N GLU A 178 -7.92 -8.10 17.41
CA GLU A 178 -8.36 -9.14 16.48
C GLU A 178 -8.64 -8.57 15.09
N ASN A 179 -9.23 -7.37 15.00
CA ASN A 179 -9.46 -6.70 13.72
C ASN A 179 -8.15 -6.29 13.05
N MET A 180 -7.17 -5.78 13.80
CA MET A 180 -5.85 -5.43 13.29
C MET A 180 -5.15 -6.66 12.72
N VAL A 181 -5.15 -7.78 13.46
CA VAL A 181 -4.58 -9.07 13.00
C VAL A 181 -5.31 -9.56 11.75
N LYS A 182 -6.65 -9.61 11.76
CA LYS A 182 -7.45 -10.06 10.63
C LYS A 182 -7.16 -9.29 9.34
N TYR A 183 -7.10 -7.96 9.41
CA TYR A 183 -6.81 -7.14 8.22
C TYR A 183 -5.38 -7.36 7.73
N MET A 184 -4.42 -7.46 8.63
CA MET A 184 -3.01 -7.64 8.29
C MET A 184 -2.72 -9.02 7.68
N ASP A 185 -3.39 -10.08 8.15
CA ASP A 185 -3.26 -11.45 7.65
C ASP A 185 -3.93 -11.64 6.28
N SER A 186 -4.84 -10.74 5.90
CA SER A 186 -5.54 -10.81 4.61
C SER A 186 -4.80 -10.12 3.46
N LEU A 187 -3.62 -9.53 3.71
CA LEU A 187 -2.68 -9.01 2.72
C LEU A 187 -1.79 -10.16 2.16
#